data_57b6419535dff66b822e9901b5e32f01
#
_entry.id   57b6419535dff66b822e9901b5e32f01
#
_cell.length_a   1.000
_cell.length_b   1.000
_cell.length_c   1.000
_cell.angle_alpha   90.00
_cell.angle_beta   90.00
_cell.angle_gamma   90.00
#
_symmetry.space_group_name_H-M   'P 1'
#
loop_
_entity.id
_entity.type
_entity.pdbx_description
1 polymer ?
#
loop_
_entity_poly.entity_id
_entity_poly.type
_entity_poly.pdbx_seq_one_letter_code
_entity_poly.pdbx_strand_id
1 'polypeptide(L)'
;MASFLMGIPESGSVPINAPPAFTSLYYVVFVQDDWRVSKTLTLNLGLRWDYESPMSERYNQQNRGFDFTSPSPLKVPGLDLKGGLLFTDSNNRLPYKRDLNNIQPRIGVAWQFFAKTVLRAGYGVSYFPTFSPAYMNGFSTSTPYVASYDGGITPGPNRLRNPYPTGIQMPVGRAQGLSTMLGQSFTFANPERTIPKVHTFSLGFERALPWRSVFEISYVGTRSKEIETSKGMNEVTAAQLAQYGANLATAVPNPFAGLLPGTSINGATVQRQQLLRPFPQFLGITQARNPVGLGWYNAMQMRWEKRLSGGFHFLLSYTFSKTMEAASYLNAQDPLDQPARAITDNDAPHRLILSGGWQLPVFRNTRGWRGAMFGGWKMNGIAVFQSGLSLAAPAGYYSSGVNPALPADKRTMTRYFNTCTLTTAGVRQNCASADEPVAFIQQPPYTLRTLGLRIASIRDQRPLNVDFSLFKAVPVSERVRLELRAESFNLLNSPWFGSPSTALNTANAGLVTASQTNDPRNVQLALRLVF
;
A
#
# COMPACT_ATOMS: atom_id res chain seq x y z
N MET A 1 30.92 14.31 22.35
CA MET A 1 32.25 14.97 22.36
C MET A 1 33.25 14.19 23.23
N ALA A 2 33.00 13.96 24.52
CA ALA A 2 33.95 13.23 25.40
C ALA A 2 34.32 11.83 24.91
N SER A 3 33.35 11.02 24.48
CA SER A 3 33.59 9.68 23.93
C SER A 3 34.49 9.74 22.69
N PHE A 4 34.28 10.70 21.80
CA PHE A 4 35.13 10.90 20.62
C PHE A 4 36.59 11.23 20.99
N LEU A 5 36.78 12.12 21.95
CA LEU A 5 38.13 12.50 22.43
C LEU A 5 38.87 11.32 23.09
N MET A 6 38.13 10.38 23.71
CA MET A 6 38.69 9.13 24.24
C MET A 6 38.88 8.05 23.17
N GLY A 7 38.61 8.34 21.91
CA GLY A 7 38.65 7.37 20.82
C GLY A 7 37.58 6.28 20.90
N ILE A 8 36.45 6.57 21.55
CA ILE A 8 35.32 5.65 21.69
C ILE A 8 34.19 6.15 20.79
N PRO A 9 33.90 5.53 19.65
CA PRO A 9 32.73 5.87 18.86
C PRO A 9 31.45 5.42 19.55
N GLU A 10 30.36 6.11 19.30
CA GLU A 10 29.06 5.85 19.90
C GLU A 10 28.35 4.66 19.24
N SER A 11 28.31 4.66 17.90
CA SER A 11 27.69 3.60 17.10
C SER A 11 28.30 3.58 15.69
N GLY A 12 28.06 2.48 15.00
CA GLY A 12 28.49 2.30 13.62
C GLY A 12 28.54 0.84 13.23
N SER A 13 28.67 0.56 11.94
CA SER A 13 28.88 -0.79 11.44
C SER A 13 29.57 -0.77 10.09
N VAL A 14 30.23 -1.87 9.76
CA VAL A 14 30.76 -2.12 8.41
C VAL A 14 29.91 -3.19 7.75
N PRO A 15 29.11 -2.84 6.73
CA PRO A 15 28.37 -3.82 5.94
C PRO A 15 29.30 -4.47 4.91
N ILE A 16 29.17 -5.77 4.74
CA ILE A 16 29.67 -6.51 3.58
C ILE A 16 28.45 -7.03 2.84
N ASN A 17 28.20 -6.45 1.66
CA ASN A 17 27.06 -6.77 0.84
C ASN A 17 27.50 -7.63 -0.34
N ALA A 18 26.66 -8.62 -0.68
CA ALA A 18 26.83 -9.33 -1.93
C ALA A 18 26.55 -8.39 -3.11
N PRO A 19 27.41 -8.34 -4.14
CA PRO A 19 27.13 -7.63 -5.38
C PRO A 19 26.29 -8.53 -6.30
N PRO A 20 24.95 -8.44 -6.31
CA PRO A 20 24.12 -9.32 -7.12
C PRO A 20 24.16 -8.92 -8.60
N ALA A 21 24.12 -9.93 -9.46
CA ALA A 21 23.95 -9.76 -10.89
C ALA A 21 22.72 -10.58 -11.37
N PHE A 22 21.58 -9.91 -11.47
CA PHE A 22 20.31 -10.53 -11.82
C PHE A 22 20.04 -10.53 -13.31
N THR A 23 19.39 -11.60 -13.78
CA THR A 23 18.88 -11.73 -15.14
C THR A 23 17.45 -12.23 -15.11
N SER A 24 16.57 -11.60 -15.88
CA SER A 24 15.21 -12.04 -16.15
C SER A 24 14.92 -11.91 -17.64
N LEU A 25 14.11 -12.81 -18.16
CA LEU A 25 13.64 -12.81 -19.55
C LEU A 25 12.14 -12.58 -19.54
N TYR A 26 11.67 -11.76 -20.47
CA TYR A 26 10.26 -11.51 -20.65
C TYR A 26 9.87 -11.71 -22.12
N TYR A 27 8.95 -12.64 -22.35
CA TYR A 27 8.44 -12.93 -23.67
C TYR A 27 6.96 -12.62 -23.75
N VAL A 28 6.54 -12.10 -24.88
CA VAL A 28 5.15 -11.75 -25.17
C VAL A 28 4.79 -12.21 -26.56
N VAL A 29 3.66 -12.90 -26.68
CA VAL A 29 3.03 -13.19 -27.95
C VAL A 29 1.57 -12.76 -27.86
N PHE A 30 1.06 -12.11 -28.88
CA PHE A 30 -0.33 -11.70 -28.92
C PHE A 30 -0.90 -11.71 -30.34
N VAL A 31 -2.23 -11.86 -30.41
CA VAL A 31 -3.03 -11.67 -31.60
C VAL A 31 -4.25 -10.83 -31.22
N GLN A 32 -4.63 -9.91 -32.06
CA GLN A 32 -5.81 -9.05 -31.85
C GLN A 32 -6.49 -8.78 -33.19
N ASP A 33 -7.81 -8.72 -33.15
CA ASP A 33 -8.66 -8.40 -34.28
C ASP A 33 -9.81 -7.46 -33.86
N ASP A 34 -10.09 -6.47 -34.71
CA ASP A 34 -11.21 -5.53 -34.58
C ASP A 34 -12.25 -5.85 -35.67
N TRP A 35 -13.11 -6.80 -35.40
CA TRP A 35 -14.07 -7.31 -36.36
C TRP A 35 -15.34 -6.47 -36.40
N ARG A 36 -15.56 -5.79 -37.52
CA ARG A 36 -16.80 -5.05 -37.79
C ARG A 36 -17.84 -6.01 -38.38
N VAL A 37 -18.63 -6.65 -37.48
CA VAL A 37 -19.65 -7.64 -37.84
C VAL A 37 -20.77 -7.00 -38.69
N SER A 38 -21.13 -5.76 -38.35
CA SER A 38 -22.13 -4.99 -39.10
C SER A 38 -21.84 -3.47 -39.01
N LYS A 39 -22.71 -2.65 -39.64
CA LYS A 39 -22.60 -1.17 -39.52
C LYS A 39 -22.78 -0.69 -38.07
N THR A 40 -23.45 -1.48 -37.23
CA THR A 40 -23.82 -1.13 -35.86
C THR A 40 -23.15 -1.98 -34.79
N LEU A 41 -22.43 -3.05 -35.15
CA LEU A 41 -21.80 -3.99 -34.22
C LEU A 41 -20.33 -4.17 -34.56
N THR A 42 -19.48 -3.89 -33.58
CA THR A 42 -18.03 -4.16 -33.62
C THR A 42 -17.65 -5.07 -32.46
N LEU A 43 -16.85 -6.07 -32.72
CA LEU A 43 -16.23 -6.95 -31.75
C LEU A 43 -14.72 -6.70 -31.74
N ASN A 44 -14.16 -6.57 -30.55
CA ASN A 44 -12.71 -6.51 -30.35
C ASN A 44 -12.29 -7.82 -29.67
N LEU A 45 -11.47 -8.62 -30.32
CA LEU A 45 -11.02 -9.91 -29.84
C LEU A 45 -9.51 -9.90 -29.71
N GLY A 46 -9.00 -10.34 -28.57
CA GLY A 46 -7.57 -10.43 -28.37
C GLY A 46 -7.19 -11.60 -27.50
N LEU A 47 -6.04 -12.16 -27.78
CA LEU A 47 -5.40 -13.16 -26.95
C LEU A 47 -3.92 -12.82 -26.83
N ARG A 48 -3.44 -12.76 -25.58
CA ARG A 48 -2.04 -12.49 -25.28
C ARG A 48 -1.53 -13.56 -24.32
N TRP A 49 -0.29 -13.95 -24.49
CA TRP A 49 0.44 -14.79 -23.56
C TRP A 49 1.74 -14.10 -23.18
N ASP A 50 2.00 -14.05 -21.86
CA ASP A 50 3.20 -13.47 -21.31
C ASP A 50 3.97 -14.52 -20.51
N TYR A 51 5.29 -14.43 -20.58
CA TYR A 51 6.18 -15.19 -19.73
C TYR A 51 7.23 -14.28 -19.11
N GLU A 52 7.21 -14.18 -17.78
CA GLU A 52 8.27 -13.62 -16.95
C GLU A 52 9.10 -14.76 -16.37
N SER A 53 10.38 -14.86 -16.74
CA SER A 53 11.24 -15.85 -16.10
C SER A 53 11.50 -15.48 -14.65
N PRO A 54 11.56 -16.46 -13.72
CA PRO A 54 12.12 -16.20 -12.40
C PRO A 54 13.47 -15.52 -12.51
N MET A 55 13.69 -14.49 -11.71
CA MET A 55 14.92 -13.73 -11.75
C MET A 55 16.06 -14.58 -11.18
N SER A 56 16.99 -15.00 -12.04
CA SER A 56 18.17 -15.76 -11.64
C SER A 56 19.33 -14.82 -11.30
N GLU A 57 20.15 -15.21 -10.34
CA GLU A 57 21.34 -14.48 -9.93
C GLU A 57 22.58 -15.22 -10.45
N ARG A 58 23.57 -14.46 -10.98
CA ARG A 58 24.72 -15.01 -11.69
C ARG A 58 25.56 -15.95 -10.85
N TYR A 59 25.73 -15.66 -9.57
CA TYR A 59 26.61 -16.37 -8.65
C TYR A 59 25.86 -17.35 -7.73
N ASN A 60 24.55 -17.58 -7.98
CA ASN A 60 23.67 -18.42 -7.17
C ASN A 60 23.58 -17.98 -5.71
N GLN A 61 23.43 -16.69 -5.47
CA GLN A 61 23.37 -16.08 -4.13
C GLN A 61 21.92 -15.88 -3.66
N GLN A 62 20.95 -16.63 -4.17
CA GLN A 62 19.55 -16.52 -3.77
C GLN A 62 19.12 -17.70 -2.90
N ASN A 63 18.15 -17.43 -2.02
CA ASN A 63 17.40 -18.49 -1.36
C ASN A 63 16.30 -19.00 -2.32
N ARG A 64 16.05 -20.31 -2.31
CA ARG A 64 15.02 -20.96 -3.12
C ARG A 64 13.90 -21.60 -2.29
N GLY A 65 13.74 -21.14 -1.04
CA GLY A 65 12.72 -21.63 -0.13
C GLY A 65 13.28 -22.01 1.23
N PHE A 66 12.48 -22.76 1.98
CA PHE A 66 12.79 -23.31 3.28
C PHE A 66 12.44 -24.80 3.32
N ASP A 67 13.34 -25.61 3.81
CA ASP A 67 13.08 -27.02 4.09
C ASP A 67 12.39 -27.11 5.45
N PHE A 68 11.22 -27.69 5.51
CA PHE A 68 10.42 -27.79 6.73
C PHE A 68 10.65 -29.11 7.49
N THR A 69 11.31 -30.09 6.90
CA THR A 69 11.29 -31.49 7.34
C THR A 69 12.65 -32.06 7.68
N SER A 70 13.70 -31.69 6.97
CA SER A 70 15.04 -32.24 7.17
C SER A 70 15.57 -31.93 8.55
N PRO A 71 16.24 -32.87 9.22
CA PRO A 71 16.87 -32.64 10.50
C PRO A 71 17.88 -31.49 10.47
N SER A 72 17.81 -30.59 11.46
CA SER A 72 18.79 -29.53 11.60
C SER A 72 20.20 -30.10 11.89
N PRO A 73 21.26 -29.55 11.30
CA PRO A 73 22.64 -29.89 11.70
C PRO A 73 22.94 -29.52 13.15
N LEU A 74 22.30 -28.47 13.70
CA LEU A 74 22.41 -28.11 15.10
C LEU A 74 21.74 -29.17 16.00
N LYS A 75 22.53 -29.81 16.87
CA LYS A 75 22.04 -30.80 17.82
C LYS A 75 21.92 -30.19 19.20
N VAL A 76 20.73 -30.25 19.77
CA VAL A 76 20.42 -29.73 21.10
C VAL A 76 19.74 -30.83 21.88
N PRO A 77 20.26 -31.21 23.06
CA PRO A 77 19.64 -32.26 23.87
C PRO A 77 18.17 -31.96 24.20
N GLY A 78 17.30 -32.93 23.97
CA GLY A 78 15.87 -32.83 24.27
C GLY A 78 15.04 -32.09 23.21
N LEU A 79 15.64 -31.61 22.09
CA LEU A 79 14.93 -30.97 20.99
C LEU A 79 15.16 -31.72 19.66
N ASP A 80 14.08 -32.04 18.95
CA ASP A 80 14.12 -32.54 17.59
C ASP A 80 14.03 -31.36 16.62
N LEU A 81 15.18 -30.74 16.35
CA LEU A 81 15.26 -29.56 15.47
C LEU A 81 15.23 -29.95 14.02
N LYS A 82 14.39 -29.25 13.25
CA LYS A 82 14.20 -29.44 11.81
C LYS A 82 14.27 -28.13 11.07
N GLY A 83 14.49 -28.22 9.77
CA GLY A 83 14.34 -27.09 8.86
C GLY A 83 15.57 -26.23 8.72
N GLY A 84 15.55 -25.45 7.63
CA GLY A 84 16.58 -24.50 7.29
C GLY A 84 16.40 -23.92 5.89
N LEU A 85 17.17 -22.89 5.58
CA LEU A 85 17.13 -22.24 4.25
C LEU A 85 17.68 -23.15 3.17
N LEU A 86 17.00 -23.13 2.02
CA LEU A 86 17.46 -23.72 0.77
C LEU A 86 18.05 -22.62 -0.13
N PHE A 87 19.09 -22.97 -0.86
CA PHE A 87 19.84 -22.06 -1.73
C PHE A 87 19.78 -22.49 -3.19
N THR A 88 19.91 -21.52 -4.07
CA THR A 88 20.19 -21.79 -5.50
C THR A 88 21.60 -22.34 -5.67
N ASP A 89 21.78 -23.18 -6.67
CA ASP A 89 23.07 -23.79 -7.04
C ASP A 89 23.16 -23.94 -8.58
N SER A 90 24.23 -24.56 -9.08
CA SER A 90 24.44 -24.77 -10.52
C SER A 90 23.32 -25.58 -11.19
N ASN A 91 22.70 -26.50 -10.46
CA ASN A 91 21.65 -27.39 -10.96
C ASN A 91 20.24 -26.80 -10.76
N ASN A 92 20.08 -25.97 -9.74
CA ASN A 92 18.81 -25.38 -9.31
C ASN A 92 18.94 -23.86 -9.20
N ARG A 93 19.07 -23.18 -10.35
CA ARG A 93 19.35 -21.73 -10.40
C ARG A 93 18.14 -20.85 -10.14
N LEU A 94 16.93 -21.39 -10.23
CA LEU A 94 15.70 -20.61 -10.10
C LEU A 94 15.21 -20.60 -8.64
N PRO A 95 14.89 -19.41 -8.08
CA PRO A 95 14.43 -19.31 -6.70
C PRO A 95 12.99 -19.78 -6.49
N TYR A 96 12.18 -19.81 -7.55
CA TYR A 96 10.80 -20.30 -7.57
C TYR A 96 10.46 -20.90 -8.94
N LYS A 97 9.33 -21.59 -9.02
CA LYS A 97 8.87 -22.25 -10.24
C LYS A 97 8.58 -21.25 -11.37
N ARG A 98 8.67 -21.74 -12.60
CA ARG A 98 8.24 -20.98 -13.78
C ARG A 98 6.72 -20.97 -13.85
N ASP A 99 6.16 -19.81 -14.13
CA ASP A 99 4.74 -19.61 -14.38
C ASP A 99 4.53 -19.41 -15.89
N LEU A 100 3.93 -20.41 -16.54
CA LEU A 100 3.76 -20.45 -18.00
C LEU A 100 2.30 -20.28 -18.44
N ASN A 101 1.36 -20.16 -17.51
CA ASN A 101 -0.07 -20.17 -17.80
C ASN A 101 -0.71 -18.78 -17.93
N ASN A 102 0.10 -17.76 -18.17
CA ASN A 102 -0.33 -16.36 -18.17
C ASN A 102 -1.06 -15.96 -19.46
N ILE A 103 -2.20 -16.60 -19.70
CA ILE A 103 -3.05 -16.37 -20.87
C ILE A 103 -4.03 -15.23 -20.56
N GLN A 104 -4.08 -14.22 -21.44
CA GLN A 104 -4.79 -12.97 -21.29
C GLN A 104 -5.81 -12.76 -22.41
N PRO A 105 -7.01 -13.35 -22.34
CA PRO A 105 -8.07 -13.08 -23.28
C PRO A 105 -8.61 -11.64 -23.07
N ARG A 106 -9.01 -11.01 -24.17
CA ARG A 106 -9.69 -9.72 -24.21
C ARG A 106 -10.86 -9.81 -25.19
N ILE A 107 -12.03 -9.43 -24.71
CA ILE A 107 -13.27 -9.41 -25.50
C ILE A 107 -13.94 -8.06 -25.27
N GLY A 108 -14.21 -7.35 -26.35
CA GLY A 108 -14.94 -6.10 -26.35
C GLY A 108 -16.10 -6.14 -27.33
N VAL A 109 -17.20 -5.50 -26.96
CA VAL A 109 -18.39 -5.34 -27.81
C VAL A 109 -18.78 -3.88 -27.81
N ALA A 110 -19.01 -3.32 -28.99
CA ALA A 110 -19.63 -2.02 -29.17
C ALA A 110 -20.82 -2.19 -30.10
N TRP A 111 -22.04 -1.99 -29.56
CA TRP A 111 -23.29 -2.19 -30.30
C TRP A 111 -24.17 -0.95 -30.27
N GLN A 112 -24.33 -0.35 -31.42
CA GLN A 112 -25.30 0.73 -31.62
C GLN A 112 -26.69 0.11 -31.88
N PHE A 113 -27.46 -0.16 -30.82
CA PHE A 113 -28.75 -0.84 -30.94
C PHE A 113 -29.93 0.11 -31.20
N PHE A 114 -29.77 1.42 -30.92
CA PHE A 114 -30.65 2.49 -31.36
C PHE A 114 -29.88 3.66 -31.94
N ALA A 115 -30.56 4.52 -32.67
CA ALA A 115 -29.99 5.77 -33.15
C ALA A 115 -29.44 6.58 -31.95
N LYS A 116 -28.16 7.02 -32.05
CA LYS A 116 -27.46 7.80 -31.03
C LYS A 116 -27.24 7.09 -29.68
N THR A 117 -27.39 5.76 -29.63
CA THR A 117 -27.27 5.00 -28.40
C THR A 117 -26.36 3.79 -28.64
N VAL A 118 -25.32 3.65 -27.83
CA VAL A 118 -24.32 2.57 -27.92
C VAL A 118 -24.24 1.84 -26.59
N LEU A 119 -24.30 0.52 -26.65
CA LEU A 119 -23.92 -0.38 -25.57
C LEU A 119 -22.46 -0.80 -25.76
N ARG A 120 -21.68 -0.72 -24.70
CA ARG A 120 -20.29 -1.22 -24.68
C ARG A 120 -20.19 -2.26 -23.57
N ALA A 121 -19.60 -3.39 -23.90
CA ALA A 121 -19.25 -4.40 -22.91
C ALA A 121 -17.80 -4.83 -23.12
N GLY A 122 -17.12 -5.15 -22.05
CA GLY A 122 -15.73 -5.58 -22.12
C GLY A 122 -15.40 -6.57 -21.01
N TYR A 123 -14.56 -7.53 -21.35
CA TYR A 123 -13.92 -8.43 -20.41
C TYR A 123 -12.47 -8.64 -20.82
N GLY A 124 -11.58 -8.66 -19.84
CA GLY A 124 -10.17 -8.96 -20.08
C GLY A 124 -9.47 -9.48 -18.84
N VAL A 125 -8.43 -10.26 -19.09
CA VAL A 125 -7.48 -10.71 -18.07
C VAL A 125 -6.15 -10.02 -18.34
N SER A 126 -5.49 -9.56 -17.27
CA SER A 126 -4.13 -9.00 -17.34
C SER A 126 -3.29 -9.56 -16.20
N TYR A 127 -2.06 -9.90 -16.49
CA TYR A 127 -1.05 -10.30 -15.51
C TYR A 127 -0.12 -9.13 -15.22
N PHE A 128 0.40 -9.07 -13.99
CA PHE A 128 1.27 -7.99 -13.51
C PHE A 128 2.65 -8.56 -13.16
N PRO A 129 3.58 -8.62 -14.12
CA PRO A 129 4.94 -9.05 -13.84
C PRO A 129 5.59 -8.11 -12.84
N THR A 130 6.28 -8.67 -11.84
CA THR A 130 6.87 -7.90 -10.74
C THR A 130 8.38 -7.75 -10.84
N PHE A 131 9.05 -8.58 -11.64
CA PHE A 131 10.51 -8.58 -11.85
C PHE A 131 11.32 -8.43 -10.54
N SER A 132 10.89 -9.09 -9.49
CA SER A 132 11.48 -8.95 -8.18
C SER A 132 12.46 -10.08 -7.88
N PRO A 133 13.69 -9.79 -7.42
CA PRO A 133 14.65 -10.83 -7.02
C PRO A 133 14.14 -11.57 -5.78
N ALA A 134 14.56 -12.82 -5.60
CA ALA A 134 14.39 -13.53 -4.36
C ALA A 134 15.35 -13.02 -3.28
N TYR A 135 15.17 -13.49 -2.05
CA TYR A 135 15.98 -13.11 -0.91
C TYR A 135 17.38 -13.72 -0.98
N MET A 136 18.36 -13.04 -0.39
CA MET A 136 19.78 -13.40 -0.39
C MET A 136 20.33 -13.56 1.04
N ASN A 137 19.53 -14.20 1.92
CA ASN A 137 19.95 -14.40 3.32
C ASN A 137 21.25 -15.20 3.37
N GLY A 138 22.16 -14.77 4.24
CA GLY A 138 23.49 -15.33 4.42
C GLY A 138 24.57 -14.72 3.53
N PHE A 139 24.22 -14.00 2.44
CA PHE A 139 25.19 -13.42 1.50
C PHE A 139 25.58 -11.97 1.81
N SER A 140 24.96 -11.37 2.82
CA SER A 140 25.34 -10.06 3.34
C SER A 140 25.43 -10.15 4.86
N THR A 141 26.32 -9.39 5.44
CA THR A 141 26.46 -9.26 6.90
C THR A 141 26.89 -7.85 7.26
N SER A 142 26.71 -7.47 8.52
CA SER A 142 27.20 -6.20 9.03
C SER A 142 27.90 -6.45 10.36
N THR A 143 29.14 -6.00 10.47
CA THR A 143 29.89 -6.06 11.71
C THR A 143 29.59 -4.81 12.52
N PRO A 144 28.82 -4.89 13.62
CA PRO A 144 28.50 -3.72 14.41
C PRO A 144 29.74 -3.24 15.17
N TYR A 145 29.81 -1.94 15.35
CA TYR A 145 30.71 -1.36 16.32
C TYR A 145 30.11 -1.49 17.73
N VAL A 146 30.87 -2.07 18.66
CA VAL A 146 30.42 -2.27 20.04
C VAL A 146 31.08 -1.26 20.96
N ALA A 147 30.37 -0.22 21.34
CA ALA A 147 30.85 0.82 22.26
C ALA A 147 30.99 0.32 23.70
N SER A 148 30.11 -0.59 24.12
CA SER A 148 30.03 -1.19 25.47
C SER A 148 29.31 -2.51 25.41
N TYR A 149 29.67 -3.44 26.30
CA TYR A 149 28.96 -4.73 26.47
C TYR A 149 28.01 -4.75 27.67
N ASP A 150 27.99 -3.69 28.48
CA ASP A 150 27.27 -3.60 29.76
C ASP A 150 26.36 -2.35 29.82
N GLY A 151 25.75 -1.98 28.70
CA GLY A 151 24.79 -0.88 28.66
C GLY A 151 25.42 0.53 28.80
N GLY A 152 26.70 0.67 28.48
CA GLY A 152 27.38 1.98 28.52
C GLY A 152 28.13 2.26 29.81
N ILE A 153 28.18 1.30 30.75
CA ILE A 153 28.88 1.45 32.03
C ILE A 153 30.39 1.39 31.79
N THR A 154 30.87 0.38 31.07
CA THR A 154 32.28 0.20 30.73
C THR A 154 32.52 0.31 29.24
N PRO A 155 33.48 1.13 28.78
CA PRO A 155 33.85 1.18 27.37
C PRO A 155 34.32 -0.18 26.86
N GLY A 156 33.72 -0.66 25.77
CA GLY A 156 34.14 -1.88 25.09
C GLY A 156 35.60 -1.82 24.60
N PRO A 157 36.16 -2.92 24.08
CA PRO A 157 37.54 -2.98 23.59
C PRO A 157 37.76 -2.18 22.30
N ASN A 158 36.69 -1.86 21.60
CA ASN A 158 36.72 -1.18 20.32
C ASN A 158 37.10 0.28 20.49
N ARG A 159 38.02 0.77 19.65
CA ARG A 159 38.51 2.16 19.62
C ARG A 159 38.50 2.68 18.19
N LEU A 160 38.41 3.98 17.99
CA LEU A 160 38.51 4.59 16.67
C LEU A 160 39.76 4.14 15.91
N ARG A 161 40.89 3.92 16.64
CA ARG A 161 42.14 3.43 16.07
C ARG A 161 42.05 1.98 15.57
N ASN A 162 41.24 1.14 16.23
CA ASN A 162 40.98 -0.23 15.83
C ASN A 162 39.54 -0.56 16.18
N PRO A 163 38.56 -0.19 15.31
CA PRO A 163 37.14 -0.33 15.61
C PRO A 163 36.66 -1.77 15.57
N TYR A 164 37.39 -2.68 14.97
CA TYR A 164 37.03 -4.10 14.82
C TYR A 164 38.23 -5.00 15.24
N PRO A 165 38.55 -5.05 16.53
CA PRO A 165 39.72 -5.78 17.01
C PRO A 165 39.64 -7.30 16.78
N THR A 166 38.43 -7.86 16.67
CA THR A 166 38.17 -9.27 16.35
C THR A 166 38.03 -9.53 14.84
N GLY A 167 38.28 -8.51 14.01
CA GLY A 167 38.07 -8.57 12.57
C GLY A 167 36.64 -8.24 12.12
N ILE A 168 36.50 -8.15 10.81
CA ILE A 168 35.18 -7.91 10.16
C ILE A 168 34.54 -9.27 9.87
N GLN A 169 33.26 -9.42 10.23
CA GLN A 169 32.49 -10.63 9.96
C GLN A 169 32.27 -10.78 8.45
N MET A 170 32.59 -11.95 7.93
CA MET A 170 32.34 -12.28 6.52
C MET A 170 30.99 -13.00 6.36
N PRO A 171 30.24 -12.71 5.28
CA PRO A 171 29.02 -13.44 4.98
C PRO A 171 29.30 -14.95 4.83
N VAL A 172 28.51 -15.78 5.48
CA VAL A 172 28.65 -17.25 5.41
C VAL A 172 28.14 -17.84 4.10
N GLY A 173 27.33 -17.08 3.37
CA GLY A 173 26.68 -17.53 2.16
C GLY A 173 25.85 -18.78 2.38
N ARG A 174 26.00 -19.74 1.44
CA ARG A 174 25.37 -21.08 1.52
C ARG A 174 26.23 -22.14 2.23
N ALA A 175 27.42 -21.77 2.69
CA ALA A 175 28.40 -22.75 3.23
C ALA A 175 27.86 -23.52 4.46
N GLN A 176 26.99 -22.90 5.23
CA GLN A 176 26.38 -23.51 6.40
C GLN A 176 25.07 -24.28 6.08
N GLY A 177 24.60 -24.29 4.83
CA GLY A 177 23.38 -24.99 4.43
C GLY A 177 22.20 -24.67 5.35
N LEU A 178 21.57 -25.70 5.91
CA LEU A 178 20.41 -25.57 6.82
C LEU A 178 20.75 -24.83 8.13
N SER A 179 22.03 -24.65 8.48
CA SER A 179 22.45 -23.87 9.65
C SER A 179 22.59 -22.37 9.38
N THR A 180 22.36 -21.91 8.15
CA THR A 180 22.40 -20.49 7.83
C THR A 180 21.27 -19.76 8.56
N MET A 181 21.56 -18.57 9.14
CA MET A 181 20.62 -17.74 9.90
C MET A 181 20.13 -18.33 11.24
N LEU A 182 20.79 -19.33 11.80
CA LEU A 182 20.48 -19.78 13.17
C LEU A 182 20.50 -18.63 14.15
N GLY A 183 19.52 -18.56 15.05
CA GLY A 183 19.35 -17.49 16.03
C GLY A 183 18.91 -16.14 15.47
N GLN A 184 18.54 -16.06 14.18
CA GLN A 184 18.17 -14.83 13.50
C GLN A 184 16.77 -14.95 12.87
N SER A 185 16.23 -13.80 12.43
CA SER A 185 15.02 -13.72 11.63
C SER A 185 15.40 -13.59 10.14
N PHE A 186 14.56 -14.16 9.28
CA PHE A 186 14.74 -14.04 7.83
C PHE A 186 13.42 -14.16 7.08
N THR A 187 13.46 -13.77 5.81
CA THR A 187 12.35 -13.89 4.87
C THR A 187 12.81 -14.70 3.65
N PHE A 188 11.95 -15.58 3.16
CA PHE A 188 12.17 -16.31 1.92
C PHE A 188 10.95 -16.21 1.00
N ALA A 189 11.15 -16.33 -0.31
CA ALA A 189 10.05 -16.33 -1.27
C ALA A 189 9.39 -17.71 -1.34
N ASN A 190 8.06 -17.74 -1.50
CA ASN A 190 7.34 -18.99 -1.76
C ASN A 190 7.83 -19.62 -3.09
N PRO A 191 8.32 -20.88 -3.07
CA PRO A 191 8.72 -21.57 -4.30
C PRO A 191 7.59 -21.76 -5.31
N GLU A 192 6.34 -21.78 -4.85
CA GLU A 192 5.12 -21.92 -5.67
C GLU A 192 4.52 -20.54 -6.08
N ARG A 193 5.31 -19.49 -6.09
CA ARG A 193 4.88 -18.16 -6.51
C ARG A 193 4.28 -18.21 -7.91
N THR A 194 3.14 -17.53 -8.08
CA THR A 194 2.52 -17.26 -9.39
C THR A 194 2.45 -15.75 -9.61
N ILE A 195 2.25 -15.33 -10.85
CA ILE A 195 2.15 -13.90 -11.19
C ILE A 195 0.73 -13.40 -10.91
N PRO A 196 0.57 -12.30 -10.16
CA PRO A 196 -0.75 -11.72 -9.90
C PRO A 196 -1.51 -11.39 -11.17
N LYS A 197 -2.82 -11.66 -11.16
CA LYS A 197 -3.70 -11.38 -12.30
C LYS A 197 -4.95 -10.62 -11.91
N VAL A 198 -5.46 -9.83 -12.85
CA VAL A 198 -6.69 -9.06 -12.72
C VAL A 198 -7.64 -9.38 -13.85
N HIS A 199 -8.86 -9.78 -13.48
CA HIS A 199 -10.00 -9.85 -14.36
C HIS A 199 -10.71 -8.49 -14.31
N THR A 200 -10.85 -7.85 -15.45
CA THR A 200 -11.58 -6.59 -15.60
C THR A 200 -12.82 -6.83 -16.45
N PHE A 201 -13.96 -6.33 -16.03
CA PHE A 201 -15.19 -6.39 -16.79
C PHE A 201 -15.92 -5.06 -16.69
N SER A 202 -16.59 -4.68 -17.78
CA SER A 202 -17.34 -3.45 -17.87
C SER A 202 -18.59 -3.64 -18.72
N LEU A 203 -19.63 -2.87 -18.35
CA LEU A 203 -20.84 -2.72 -19.13
C LEU A 203 -21.23 -1.26 -19.10
N GLY A 204 -21.27 -0.60 -20.26
CA GLY A 204 -21.53 0.82 -20.38
C GLY A 204 -22.62 1.11 -21.39
N PHE A 205 -23.32 2.17 -21.12
CA PHE A 205 -24.41 2.69 -21.93
C PHE A 205 -24.10 4.16 -22.24
N GLU A 206 -23.97 4.49 -23.52
CA GLU A 206 -23.63 5.82 -24.01
C GLU A 206 -24.77 6.35 -24.89
N ARG A 207 -25.19 7.58 -24.68
CA ARG A 207 -26.23 8.23 -25.48
C ARG A 207 -25.87 9.67 -25.84
N ALA A 208 -25.93 9.97 -27.13
CA ALA A 208 -25.85 11.35 -27.59
C ALA A 208 -27.17 12.07 -27.28
N LEU A 209 -27.07 13.19 -26.58
CA LEU A 209 -28.19 14.03 -26.13
C LEU A 209 -28.23 15.34 -26.95
N PRO A 210 -29.31 16.14 -26.83
CA PRO A 210 -29.37 17.48 -27.37
C PRO A 210 -28.18 18.36 -26.94
N TRP A 211 -28.05 19.55 -27.53
CA TRP A 211 -27.00 20.56 -27.23
C TRP A 211 -25.55 20.07 -27.40
N ARG A 212 -25.30 19.11 -28.31
CA ARG A 212 -23.99 18.51 -28.56
C ARG A 212 -23.40 17.86 -27.26
N SER A 213 -24.24 17.21 -26.52
CA SER A 213 -23.81 16.51 -25.31
C SER A 213 -23.91 14.99 -25.43
N VAL A 214 -23.11 14.30 -24.62
CA VAL A 214 -23.08 12.84 -24.51
C VAL A 214 -23.17 12.48 -23.04
N PHE A 215 -24.06 11.58 -22.70
CA PHE A 215 -24.17 10.98 -21.37
C PHE A 215 -23.74 9.53 -21.45
N GLU A 216 -22.93 9.11 -20.51
CA GLU A 216 -22.46 7.74 -20.33
C GLU A 216 -22.68 7.30 -18.89
N ILE A 217 -23.17 6.08 -18.71
CA ILE A 217 -23.19 5.38 -17.43
C ILE A 217 -22.61 4.00 -17.64
N SER A 218 -21.68 3.59 -16.78
CA SER A 218 -21.04 2.30 -16.89
C SER A 218 -20.85 1.66 -15.51
N TYR A 219 -20.94 0.35 -15.47
CA TYR A 219 -20.45 -0.47 -14.40
C TYR A 219 -19.05 -0.99 -14.78
N VAL A 220 -18.10 -0.85 -13.85
CA VAL A 220 -16.76 -1.38 -13.98
C VAL A 220 -16.46 -2.23 -12.75
N GLY A 221 -15.99 -3.45 -12.99
CA GLY A 221 -15.56 -4.33 -11.93
C GLY A 221 -14.19 -4.92 -12.20
N THR A 222 -13.41 -5.10 -11.13
CA THR A 222 -12.19 -5.91 -11.20
C THR A 222 -12.17 -6.96 -10.11
N ARG A 223 -11.48 -8.07 -10.41
CA ARG A 223 -11.21 -9.17 -9.49
C ARG A 223 -9.73 -9.51 -9.61
N SER A 224 -8.95 -9.05 -8.64
CA SER A 224 -7.53 -9.41 -8.54
C SER A 224 -7.40 -10.75 -7.83
N LYS A 225 -6.54 -11.59 -8.34
CA LYS A 225 -6.22 -12.92 -7.79
C LYS A 225 -4.71 -13.08 -7.71
N GLU A 226 -4.30 -13.99 -6.83
CA GLU A 226 -2.88 -14.34 -6.67
C GLU A 226 -2.02 -13.13 -6.27
N ILE A 227 -2.62 -12.13 -5.55
CA ILE A 227 -1.86 -11.02 -4.99
C ILE A 227 -0.85 -11.59 -3.99
N GLU A 228 0.40 -11.17 -4.14
CA GLU A 228 1.48 -11.63 -3.26
C GLU A 228 1.26 -11.14 -1.82
N THR A 229 1.30 -12.07 -0.88
CA THR A 229 1.15 -11.83 0.56
C THR A 229 2.36 -12.35 1.32
N SER A 230 2.51 -11.94 2.58
CA SER A 230 3.55 -12.44 3.48
C SER A 230 2.92 -13.03 4.72
N LYS A 231 3.45 -14.19 5.19
CA LYS A 231 2.98 -14.89 6.39
C LYS A 231 4.14 -15.25 7.31
N GLY A 232 3.98 -15.04 8.61
CA GLY A 232 4.85 -15.59 9.65
C GLY A 232 4.69 -17.11 9.71
N MET A 233 5.81 -17.83 9.65
CA MET A 233 5.82 -19.30 9.66
C MET A 233 6.34 -19.89 10.97
N ASN A 234 6.93 -19.05 11.84
CA ASN A 234 7.57 -19.48 13.08
C ASN A 234 6.90 -18.84 14.31
N GLU A 235 5.59 -18.92 14.35
CA GLU A 235 4.80 -18.37 15.45
C GLU A 235 4.23 -19.49 16.33
N VAL A 236 4.00 -19.19 17.61
CA VAL A 236 3.24 -20.07 18.49
C VAL A 236 1.81 -20.21 17.99
N THR A 237 1.21 -21.37 18.15
CA THR A 237 -0.16 -21.63 17.68
C THR A 237 -1.22 -20.90 18.51
N ALA A 238 -2.42 -20.74 17.98
CA ALA A 238 -3.56 -20.18 18.71
C ALA A 238 -3.89 -20.99 19.99
N ALA A 239 -3.74 -22.33 19.94
CA ALA A 239 -3.92 -23.19 21.11
C ALA A 239 -2.88 -22.91 22.20
N GLN A 240 -1.61 -22.72 21.81
CA GLN A 240 -0.54 -22.35 22.74
C GLN A 240 -0.74 -20.93 23.31
N LEU A 241 -1.22 -19.97 22.51
CA LEU A 241 -1.61 -18.65 23.04
C LEU A 241 -2.68 -18.78 24.12
N ALA A 242 -3.73 -19.56 23.87
CA ALA A 242 -4.82 -19.78 24.84
C ALA A 242 -4.34 -20.55 26.10
N GLN A 243 -3.45 -21.53 25.92
CA GLN A 243 -2.95 -22.37 27.01
C GLN A 243 -2.00 -21.62 27.95
N TYR A 244 -1.05 -20.88 27.40
CA TYR A 244 0.03 -20.27 28.18
C TYR A 244 -0.20 -18.79 28.50
N GLY A 245 -0.92 -18.04 27.66
CA GLY A 245 -1.17 -16.60 27.84
C GLY A 245 0.12 -15.82 28.15
N ALA A 246 0.11 -15.04 29.22
CA ALA A 246 1.26 -14.25 29.67
C ALA A 246 2.49 -15.10 30.05
N ASN A 247 2.30 -16.37 30.38
CA ASN A 247 3.40 -17.28 30.70
C ASN A 247 4.32 -17.58 29.51
N LEU A 248 3.92 -17.19 28.29
CA LEU A 248 4.77 -17.25 27.12
C LEU A 248 6.00 -16.34 27.23
N ALA A 249 5.91 -15.23 27.96
CA ALA A 249 7.02 -14.34 28.26
C ALA A 249 7.96 -14.82 29.37
N THR A 250 7.59 -15.86 30.13
CA THR A 250 8.40 -16.34 31.21
C THR A 250 9.77 -16.80 30.71
N ALA A 251 10.83 -16.34 31.38
CA ALA A 251 12.19 -16.80 31.13
C ALA A 251 12.34 -18.23 31.63
N VAL A 252 12.84 -19.12 30.79
CA VAL A 252 13.11 -20.54 31.09
C VAL A 252 14.57 -20.86 30.76
N PRO A 253 15.15 -21.96 31.32
CA PRO A 253 16.48 -22.42 30.94
C PRO A 253 16.59 -22.58 29.43
N ASN A 254 17.67 -22.06 28.86
CA ASN A 254 17.87 -22.02 27.42
C ASN A 254 18.72 -23.20 26.93
N PRO A 255 18.15 -24.16 26.20
CA PRO A 255 18.93 -25.27 25.65
C PRO A 255 19.90 -24.86 24.53
N PHE A 256 19.78 -23.62 23.98
CA PHE A 256 20.70 -23.06 23.00
C PHE A 256 21.86 -22.27 23.64
N ALA A 257 21.96 -22.20 24.98
CA ALA A 257 22.97 -21.39 25.64
C ALA A 257 24.38 -21.76 25.20
N GLY A 258 25.15 -20.76 24.72
CA GLY A 258 26.51 -20.93 24.19
C GLY A 258 26.62 -21.56 22.81
N LEU A 259 25.52 -22.04 22.19
CA LEU A 259 25.56 -22.68 20.87
C LEU A 259 25.36 -21.72 19.71
N LEU A 260 24.84 -20.51 19.97
CA LEU A 260 24.50 -19.52 18.94
C LEU A 260 25.14 -18.14 19.25
N PRO A 261 26.46 -18.05 19.28
CA PRO A 261 27.16 -16.84 19.66
C PRO A 261 26.78 -15.65 18.78
N GLY A 262 26.63 -14.46 19.40
CA GLY A 262 26.26 -13.23 18.71
C GLY A 262 24.75 -13.08 18.43
N THR A 263 23.90 -14.02 18.87
CA THR A 263 22.44 -13.94 18.72
C THR A 263 21.74 -13.69 20.06
N SER A 264 20.51 -13.17 20.01
CA SER A 264 19.71 -12.89 21.21
C SER A 264 19.23 -14.13 21.95
N ILE A 265 19.29 -15.32 21.33
CA ILE A 265 18.93 -16.60 21.94
C ILE A 265 20.16 -17.43 22.39
N ASN A 266 21.32 -16.79 22.58
CA ASN A 266 22.53 -17.45 23.07
C ASN A 266 22.69 -17.40 24.60
N GLY A 267 21.88 -16.61 25.31
CA GLY A 267 21.96 -16.39 26.75
C GLY A 267 21.54 -17.62 27.58
N ALA A 268 21.77 -17.60 28.90
CA ALA A 268 21.43 -18.69 29.81
C ALA A 268 19.92 -18.96 29.89
N THR A 269 19.08 -17.96 29.63
CA THR A 269 17.62 -18.08 29.62
C THR A 269 17.04 -17.57 28.30
N VAL A 270 15.85 -18.04 27.97
CA VAL A 270 15.07 -17.62 26.78
C VAL A 270 13.60 -17.57 27.16
N GLN A 271 12.80 -16.76 26.49
CA GLN A 271 11.35 -16.77 26.70
C GLN A 271 10.75 -18.12 26.29
N ARG A 272 9.80 -18.62 27.08
CA ARG A 272 9.11 -19.90 26.82
C ARG A 272 8.55 -19.96 25.39
N GLN A 273 7.96 -18.87 24.89
CA GLN A 273 7.43 -18.81 23.52
C GLN A 273 8.47 -19.20 22.45
N GLN A 274 9.76 -18.91 22.66
CA GLN A 274 10.80 -19.28 21.71
C GLN A 274 10.94 -20.79 21.55
N LEU A 275 10.85 -21.52 22.66
CA LEU A 275 10.97 -23.00 22.66
C LEU A 275 9.70 -23.70 22.13
N LEU A 276 8.56 -23.01 22.12
CA LEU A 276 7.29 -23.53 21.63
C LEU A 276 7.05 -23.27 20.14
N ARG A 277 7.93 -22.50 19.50
CA ARG A 277 7.86 -22.26 18.05
C ARG A 277 8.14 -23.55 17.26
N PRO A 278 7.57 -23.69 16.04
CA PRO A 278 7.87 -24.83 15.17
C PRO A 278 9.37 -25.03 14.88
N PHE A 279 10.12 -23.93 14.77
CA PHE A 279 11.55 -23.91 14.50
C PHE A 279 12.26 -23.03 15.55
N PRO A 280 12.43 -23.54 16.81
CA PRO A 280 12.89 -22.71 17.92
C PRO A 280 14.34 -22.23 17.80
N GLN A 281 15.14 -22.83 16.91
CA GLN A 281 16.49 -22.41 16.59
C GLN A 281 16.54 -21.12 15.71
N PHE A 282 15.39 -20.64 15.22
CA PHE A 282 15.26 -19.38 14.50
C PHE A 282 14.34 -18.41 15.28
N LEU A 283 14.49 -17.10 15.04
CA LEU A 283 13.58 -16.10 15.59
C LEU A 283 12.31 -16.01 14.74
N GLY A 284 12.23 -15.09 13.81
CA GLY A 284 11.10 -14.97 12.89
C GLY A 284 11.41 -15.61 11.56
N ILE A 285 10.47 -16.39 11.02
CA ILE A 285 10.52 -16.91 9.66
C ILE A 285 9.31 -16.35 8.91
N THR A 286 9.56 -15.59 7.84
CA THR A 286 8.49 -15.04 6.99
C THR A 286 8.54 -15.67 5.62
N GLN A 287 7.46 -16.30 5.19
CA GLN A 287 7.25 -16.68 3.81
C GLN A 287 6.57 -15.52 3.08
N ALA A 288 7.26 -14.90 2.15
CA ALA A 288 6.75 -13.83 1.31
C ALA A 288 6.31 -14.36 -0.06
N ARG A 289 5.58 -13.53 -0.81
CA ARG A 289 5.09 -13.84 -2.16
C ARG A 289 4.19 -15.06 -2.23
N ASN A 290 3.36 -15.28 -1.20
CA ASN A 290 2.30 -16.26 -1.25
C ASN A 290 1.20 -15.75 -2.18
N PRO A 291 0.81 -16.50 -3.24
CA PRO A 291 -0.15 -16.06 -4.24
C PRO A 291 -1.60 -16.31 -3.79
N VAL A 292 -1.95 -15.92 -2.58
CA VAL A 292 -3.27 -16.19 -1.96
C VAL A 292 -4.13 -14.95 -1.80
N GLY A 293 -3.57 -13.77 -2.04
CA GLY A 293 -4.28 -12.52 -1.89
C GLY A 293 -5.33 -12.30 -2.98
N LEU A 294 -6.39 -11.61 -2.60
CA LEU A 294 -7.54 -11.30 -3.44
C LEU A 294 -7.86 -9.80 -3.39
N GLY A 295 -8.42 -9.27 -4.48
CA GLY A 295 -8.90 -7.89 -4.54
C GLY A 295 -10.22 -7.77 -5.29
N TRP A 296 -11.05 -6.82 -4.88
CA TRP A 296 -12.37 -6.54 -5.47
C TRP A 296 -12.54 -5.04 -5.63
N TYR A 297 -12.82 -4.62 -6.84
CA TYR A 297 -13.30 -3.28 -7.12
C TYR A 297 -14.64 -3.37 -7.86
N ASN A 298 -15.60 -2.56 -7.46
CA ASN A 298 -16.86 -2.38 -8.15
C ASN A 298 -17.16 -0.89 -8.19
N ALA A 299 -17.52 -0.39 -9.36
CA ALA A 299 -17.87 1.02 -9.53
C ALA A 299 -19.01 1.20 -10.52
N MET A 300 -19.88 2.12 -10.21
CA MET A 300 -20.72 2.81 -11.17
C MET A 300 -20.00 4.11 -11.55
N GLN A 301 -19.78 4.33 -12.82
CA GLN A 301 -19.18 5.54 -13.37
C GLN A 301 -20.19 6.25 -14.26
N MET A 302 -20.34 7.55 -14.06
CA MET A 302 -21.20 8.41 -14.87
C MET A 302 -20.34 9.52 -15.46
N ARG A 303 -20.54 9.79 -16.75
CA ARG A 303 -19.87 10.88 -17.46
C ARG A 303 -20.92 11.65 -18.26
N TRP A 304 -20.93 12.97 -18.10
CA TRP A 304 -21.74 13.83 -18.92
C TRP A 304 -20.85 14.93 -19.51
N GLU A 305 -20.69 14.88 -20.81
CA GLU A 305 -19.87 15.84 -21.56
C GLU A 305 -20.78 16.69 -22.45
N LYS A 306 -20.59 17.98 -22.39
CA LYS A 306 -21.13 18.91 -23.37
C LYS A 306 -19.97 19.58 -24.11
N ARG A 307 -19.90 19.36 -25.41
CA ARG A 307 -18.92 20.03 -26.28
C ARG A 307 -19.26 21.49 -26.43
N LEU A 308 -18.25 22.31 -26.70
CA LEU A 308 -18.42 23.74 -26.85
C LEU A 308 -19.51 24.05 -27.88
N SER A 309 -20.59 24.65 -27.42
CA SER A 309 -21.66 25.19 -28.27
C SER A 309 -22.42 26.25 -27.48
N GLY A 310 -22.77 27.36 -28.14
CA GLY A 310 -23.36 28.52 -27.45
C GLY A 310 -22.43 29.17 -26.43
N GLY A 311 -21.09 29.01 -26.61
CA GLY A 311 -20.09 29.56 -25.70
C GLY A 311 -19.85 28.75 -24.41
N PHE A 312 -20.52 27.62 -24.22
CA PHE A 312 -20.43 26.84 -22.98
C PHE A 312 -20.06 25.38 -23.24
N HIS A 313 -19.16 24.82 -22.41
CA HIS A 313 -18.80 23.42 -22.39
C HIS A 313 -18.58 22.96 -20.96
N PHE A 314 -18.83 21.69 -20.69
CA PHE A 314 -18.52 21.06 -19.40
C PHE A 314 -18.27 19.56 -19.53
N LEU A 315 -17.57 19.03 -18.55
CA LEU A 315 -17.42 17.61 -18.28
C LEU A 315 -17.73 17.37 -16.80
N LEU A 316 -18.73 16.55 -16.54
CA LEU A 316 -19.06 16.00 -15.23
C LEU A 316 -18.67 14.53 -15.22
N SER A 317 -17.88 14.12 -14.26
CA SER A 317 -17.52 12.73 -14.01
C SER A 317 -17.85 12.38 -12.57
N TYR A 318 -18.66 11.34 -12.36
CA TYR A 318 -18.99 10.84 -11.04
C TYR A 318 -18.69 9.36 -10.94
N THR A 319 -18.01 8.95 -9.88
CA THR A 319 -17.74 7.56 -9.57
C THR A 319 -18.29 7.23 -8.19
N PHE A 320 -19.12 6.19 -8.13
CA PHE A 320 -19.51 5.55 -6.90
C PHE A 320 -18.86 4.17 -6.85
N SER A 321 -18.00 3.91 -5.87
CA SER A 321 -17.17 2.71 -5.87
C SER A 321 -16.98 2.09 -4.50
N LYS A 322 -16.59 0.82 -4.51
CA LYS A 322 -16.16 0.05 -3.34
C LYS A 322 -14.92 -0.76 -3.70
N THR A 323 -13.84 -0.56 -2.92
CA THR A 323 -12.60 -1.30 -3.08
C THR A 323 -12.33 -2.13 -1.82
N MET A 324 -12.11 -3.42 -2.01
CA MET A 324 -11.81 -4.37 -0.94
C MET A 324 -10.63 -5.25 -1.32
N GLU A 325 -9.94 -5.73 -0.32
CA GLU A 325 -8.84 -6.67 -0.47
C GLU A 325 -8.85 -7.74 0.62
N ALA A 326 -8.13 -8.82 0.36
CA ALA A 326 -7.71 -9.82 1.33
C ALA A 326 -6.23 -10.11 1.01
N ALA A 327 -5.34 -9.23 1.47
CA ALA A 327 -3.91 -9.26 1.17
C ALA A 327 -3.01 -9.25 2.42
N SER A 328 -3.61 -9.16 3.61
CA SER A 328 -2.90 -9.19 4.89
C SER A 328 -3.61 -10.11 5.87
N TYR A 329 -2.84 -10.87 6.64
CA TYR A 329 -3.39 -11.71 7.70
C TYR A 329 -3.77 -10.85 8.90
N LEU A 330 -4.87 -11.19 9.57
CA LEU A 330 -5.27 -10.53 10.80
C LEU A 330 -4.36 -10.97 11.97
N ASN A 331 -4.02 -12.26 12.01
CA ASN A 331 -3.08 -12.88 12.94
C ASN A 331 -2.15 -13.84 12.19
N ALA A 332 -0.93 -13.97 12.63
CA ALA A 332 0.00 -14.96 12.07
C ALA A 332 -0.44 -16.42 12.36
N GLN A 333 -1.31 -16.59 13.35
CA GLN A 333 -1.87 -17.88 13.78
C GLN A 333 -3.14 -18.28 13.05
N ASP A 334 -3.63 -17.50 12.11
CA ASP A 334 -4.89 -17.79 11.42
C ASP A 334 -4.82 -19.14 10.70
N PRO A 335 -5.67 -20.12 11.06
CA PRO A 335 -5.53 -21.50 10.58
C PRO A 335 -5.90 -21.69 9.11
N LEU A 336 -6.68 -20.77 8.53
CA LEU A 336 -7.25 -20.92 7.20
C LEU A 336 -6.30 -20.50 6.07
N ASP A 337 -5.09 -20.08 6.36
CA ASP A 337 -4.11 -19.60 5.36
C ASP A 337 -4.64 -18.50 4.41
N GLN A 338 -5.76 -17.89 4.74
CA GLN A 338 -6.39 -16.84 3.96
C GLN A 338 -6.22 -15.48 4.63
N PRO A 339 -5.80 -14.47 3.84
CA PRO A 339 -5.74 -13.10 4.34
C PRO A 339 -7.12 -12.57 4.76
N ALA A 340 -7.12 -11.67 5.73
CA ALA A 340 -8.33 -11.06 6.25
C ALA A 340 -8.94 -10.09 5.22
N ARG A 341 -10.27 -10.19 5.04
CA ARG A 341 -11.02 -9.31 4.14
C ARG A 341 -11.19 -7.92 4.78
N ALA A 342 -10.75 -6.88 4.07
CA ALA A 342 -10.85 -5.50 4.51
C ALA A 342 -11.17 -4.55 3.33
N ILE A 343 -11.67 -3.35 3.64
CA ILE A 343 -11.63 -2.24 2.68
C ILE A 343 -10.18 -1.82 2.48
N THR A 344 -9.82 -1.35 1.28
CA THR A 344 -8.47 -0.86 1.00
C THR A 344 -8.23 0.54 1.60
N ASP A 345 -6.99 0.94 1.72
CA ASP A 345 -6.60 2.27 2.20
C ASP A 345 -7.00 3.40 1.25
N ASN A 346 -7.15 3.10 -0.02
CA ASN A 346 -7.56 4.03 -1.07
C ASN A 346 -9.06 3.93 -1.43
N ASP A 347 -9.88 3.22 -0.64
CA ASP A 347 -11.33 3.15 -0.84
C ASP A 347 -11.99 4.52 -0.64
N ALA A 348 -12.38 5.15 -1.74
CA ALA A 348 -13.11 6.41 -1.78
C ALA A 348 -14.49 6.20 -2.46
N PRO A 349 -15.57 6.00 -1.67
CA PRO A 349 -16.88 5.63 -2.22
C PRO A 349 -17.43 6.62 -3.24
N HIS A 350 -17.23 7.91 -3.04
CA HIS A 350 -17.75 8.94 -3.92
C HIS A 350 -16.62 9.83 -4.44
N ARG A 351 -16.57 10.02 -5.75
CA ARG A 351 -15.71 11.01 -6.39
C ARG A 351 -16.50 11.73 -7.49
N LEU A 352 -16.61 13.04 -7.35
CA LEU A 352 -17.24 13.92 -8.34
C LEU A 352 -16.22 14.94 -8.83
N ILE A 353 -16.09 15.03 -10.15
CA ILE A 353 -15.27 16.04 -10.81
C ILE A 353 -16.18 16.79 -11.78
N LEU A 354 -16.23 18.11 -11.64
CA LEU A 354 -16.88 19.00 -12.57
C LEU A 354 -15.84 19.95 -13.14
N SER A 355 -15.70 19.96 -14.45
CA SER A 355 -14.86 20.93 -15.15
C SER A 355 -15.62 21.57 -16.30
N GLY A 356 -15.30 22.79 -16.61
CA GLY A 356 -15.96 23.45 -17.73
C GLY A 356 -15.49 24.87 -17.97
N GLY A 357 -16.01 25.44 -19.04
CA GLY A 357 -15.74 26.81 -19.39
C GLY A 357 -16.95 27.49 -20.05
N TRP A 358 -17.04 28.76 -19.80
CA TRP A 358 -18.10 29.60 -20.32
C TRP A 358 -17.54 30.88 -20.92
N GLN A 359 -17.82 31.09 -22.20
CA GLN A 359 -17.59 32.36 -22.86
C GLN A 359 -18.82 33.24 -22.63
N LEU A 360 -18.68 34.26 -21.78
CA LEU A 360 -19.78 35.12 -21.41
C LEU A 360 -20.35 35.83 -22.67
N PRO A 361 -21.66 35.71 -22.95
CA PRO A 361 -22.28 36.31 -24.12
C PRO A 361 -22.44 37.82 -23.98
N VAL A 362 -22.16 38.39 -22.79
CA VAL A 362 -22.39 39.79 -22.46
C VAL A 362 -21.47 40.67 -23.28
N PHE A 363 -22.03 41.68 -23.95
CA PHE A 363 -21.33 42.66 -24.78
C PHE A 363 -20.39 42.07 -25.87
N ARG A 364 -20.57 40.81 -26.22
CA ARG A 364 -19.70 40.10 -27.19
C ARG A 364 -19.62 40.78 -28.55
N ASN A 365 -20.74 41.35 -29.03
CA ASN A 365 -20.86 42.01 -30.31
C ASN A 365 -20.92 43.54 -30.21
N THR A 366 -20.66 44.11 -29.04
CA THR A 366 -20.70 45.54 -28.81
C THR A 366 -19.36 46.16 -29.22
N ARG A 367 -19.39 47.18 -30.07
CA ARG A 367 -18.21 47.96 -30.46
C ARG A 367 -17.91 49.07 -29.46
N GLY A 368 -16.68 49.60 -29.50
CA GLY A 368 -16.25 50.69 -28.63
C GLY A 368 -15.84 50.23 -27.23
N TRP A 369 -15.66 51.18 -26.33
CA TRP A 369 -15.10 50.93 -24.98
C TRP A 369 -15.92 49.95 -24.16
N ARG A 370 -17.26 49.93 -24.28
CA ARG A 370 -18.11 48.97 -23.59
C ARG A 370 -17.85 47.53 -23.99
N GLY A 371 -17.70 47.25 -25.30
CA GLY A 371 -17.31 45.94 -25.80
C GLY A 371 -15.90 45.56 -25.35
N ALA A 372 -14.97 46.51 -25.41
CA ALA A 372 -13.60 46.32 -24.96
C ALA A 372 -13.52 46.04 -23.45
N MET A 373 -14.35 46.68 -22.61
CA MET A 373 -14.30 46.55 -21.15
C MET A 373 -15.12 45.35 -20.65
N PHE A 374 -16.33 45.11 -21.13
CA PHE A 374 -17.28 44.13 -20.60
C PHE A 374 -17.45 42.89 -21.50
N GLY A 375 -17.04 42.93 -22.77
CA GLY A 375 -17.12 41.79 -23.69
C GLY A 375 -15.91 40.89 -23.65
N GLY A 376 -16.05 39.67 -24.20
CA GLY A 376 -14.94 38.73 -24.44
C GLY A 376 -14.37 38.01 -23.23
N TRP A 377 -15.07 38.05 -22.09
CA TRP A 377 -14.69 37.29 -20.89
C TRP A 377 -14.95 35.81 -21.05
N LYS A 378 -14.01 34.98 -20.56
CA LYS A 378 -14.11 33.53 -20.48
C LYS A 378 -13.83 33.10 -19.04
N MET A 379 -14.66 32.24 -18.55
CA MET A 379 -14.50 31.63 -17.22
C MET A 379 -14.21 30.15 -17.42
N ASN A 380 -13.26 29.58 -16.66
CA ASN A 380 -13.09 28.15 -16.55
C ASN A 380 -13.00 27.75 -15.08
N GLY A 381 -13.40 26.54 -14.79
CA GLY A 381 -13.33 26.02 -13.44
C GLY A 381 -13.20 24.52 -13.41
N ILE A 382 -12.58 24.02 -12.34
CA ILE A 382 -12.52 22.62 -11.98
C ILE A 382 -12.91 22.53 -10.52
N ALA A 383 -13.90 21.67 -10.20
CA ALA A 383 -14.29 21.36 -8.83
C ALA A 383 -14.12 19.86 -8.62
N VAL A 384 -13.43 19.47 -7.55
CA VAL A 384 -13.17 18.08 -7.18
C VAL A 384 -13.69 17.83 -5.78
N PHE A 385 -14.65 16.92 -5.67
CA PHE A 385 -15.13 16.36 -4.42
C PHE A 385 -14.77 14.90 -4.37
N GLN A 386 -14.26 14.42 -3.21
CA GLN A 386 -13.97 13.02 -2.97
C GLN A 386 -14.30 12.67 -1.52
N SER A 387 -14.88 11.49 -1.30
CA SER A 387 -15.01 10.95 0.06
C SER A 387 -13.65 10.72 0.69
N GLY A 388 -13.56 10.90 2.00
CA GLY A 388 -12.37 10.55 2.77
C GLY A 388 -11.99 9.08 2.63
N LEU A 389 -10.71 8.78 2.82
CA LEU A 389 -10.16 7.43 2.82
C LEU A 389 -10.38 6.77 4.18
N SER A 390 -10.49 5.43 4.19
CA SER A 390 -10.69 4.67 5.43
C SER A 390 -9.44 4.70 6.32
N LEU A 391 -9.63 4.69 7.64
CA LEU A 391 -8.53 4.64 8.60
C LEU A 391 -8.12 3.20 8.93
N ALA A 392 -6.83 3.00 9.23
CA ALA A 392 -6.37 1.76 9.83
C ALA A 392 -7.03 1.57 11.19
N ALA A 393 -7.42 0.35 11.51
CA ALA A 393 -7.94 0.03 12.85
C ALA A 393 -6.79 0.04 13.87
N PRO A 394 -7.03 0.54 15.10
CA PRO A 394 -5.99 0.58 16.13
C PRO A 394 -5.48 -0.83 16.43
N ALA A 395 -4.14 -0.97 16.48
CA ALA A 395 -3.50 -2.21 16.87
C ALA A 395 -3.57 -2.39 18.40
N GLY A 396 -3.74 -3.63 18.85
CA GLY A 396 -3.80 -3.95 20.27
C GLY A 396 -5.13 -3.61 20.94
N TYR A 397 -6.22 -3.54 20.17
CA TYR A 397 -7.55 -3.28 20.68
C TYR A 397 -8.61 -4.18 20.03
N TYR A 398 -9.67 -4.46 20.77
CA TYR A 398 -10.92 -5.03 20.31
C TYR A 398 -11.96 -3.94 20.09
N SER A 399 -12.96 -4.22 19.26
CA SER A 399 -14.17 -3.40 19.21
C SER A 399 -15.07 -3.72 20.42
N SER A 400 -15.62 -2.69 21.05
CA SER A 400 -16.67 -2.85 22.04
C SER A 400 -18.07 -3.07 21.43
N GLY A 401 -18.20 -2.96 20.09
CA GLY A 401 -19.46 -2.90 19.38
C GLY A 401 -20.00 -1.46 19.17
N VAL A 402 -19.44 -0.48 19.86
CA VAL A 402 -19.79 0.95 19.66
C VAL A 402 -19.15 1.48 18.40
N ASN A 403 -19.94 2.16 17.56
CA ASN A 403 -19.39 2.84 16.38
C ASN A 403 -18.51 4.03 16.81
N PRO A 404 -17.22 4.03 16.48
CA PRO A 404 -16.32 5.10 16.89
C PRO A 404 -16.47 6.39 16.08
N ALA A 405 -17.30 6.45 15.05
CA ALA A 405 -17.52 7.66 14.27
C ALA A 405 -18.25 8.73 15.10
N LEU A 406 -17.69 9.92 15.18
CA LEU A 406 -18.37 11.08 15.75
C LEU A 406 -19.22 11.79 14.68
N PRO A 407 -20.34 12.41 15.06
CA PRO A 407 -21.07 13.37 14.23
C PRO A 407 -20.14 14.50 13.77
N ALA A 408 -20.41 15.08 12.59
CA ALA A 408 -19.54 16.08 11.99
C ALA A 408 -19.31 17.33 12.86
N ASP A 409 -20.34 17.75 13.57
CA ASP A 409 -20.33 18.89 14.51
C ASP A 409 -19.50 18.64 15.78
N LYS A 410 -19.21 17.38 16.11
CA LYS A 410 -18.39 16.98 17.26
C LYS A 410 -16.96 16.63 16.91
N ARG A 411 -16.61 16.63 15.61
CA ARG A 411 -15.25 16.36 15.15
C ARG A 411 -14.39 17.61 15.28
N THR A 412 -13.23 17.46 15.92
CA THR A 412 -12.23 18.51 16.04
C THR A 412 -10.86 18.00 15.57
N MET A 413 -9.91 18.91 15.39
CA MET A 413 -8.52 18.54 15.06
C MET A 413 -7.86 17.72 16.18
N THR A 414 -8.25 17.96 17.43
CA THR A 414 -7.72 17.21 18.59
C THR A 414 -8.49 15.94 18.88
N ARG A 415 -9.68 15.77 18.29
CA ARG A 415 -10.55 14.61 18.50
C ARG A 415 -11.43 14.35 17.28
N TYR A 416 -10.94 13.55 16.39
CA TYR A 416 -11.63 13.29 15.12
C TYR A 416 -12.67 12.15 15.20
N PHE A 417 -12.48 11.20 16.11
CA PHE A 417 -13.37 10.10 16.36
C PHE A 417 -13.42 9.76 17.86
N ASN A 418 -14.32 8.90 18.27
CA ASN A 418 -14.41 8.41 19.64
C ASN A 418 -13.19 7.53 19.97
N THR A 419 -12.29 8.06 20.80
CA THR A 419 -11.05 7.43 21.25
C THR A 419 -11.19 6.76 22.62
N CYS A 420 -12.39 6.76 23.23
CA CYS A 420 -12.60 6.20 24.55
C CYS A 420 -12.28 4.71 24.58
N THR A 421 -11.34 4.33 25.44
CA THR A 421 -10.86 2.95 25.60
C THR A 421 -11.12 2.44 27.02
N LEU A 422 -11.22 1.11 27.13
CA LEU A 422 -11.20 0.38 28.39
C LEU A 422 -9.92 -0.44 28.44
N THR A 423 -9.10 -0.25 29.48
CA THR A 423 -7.88 -1.04 29.68
C THR A 423 -8.20 -2.46 30.13
N THR A 424 -7.22 -3.37 30.10
CA THR A 424 -7.34 -4.71 30.65
C THR A 424 -7.62 -4.74 32.17
N ALA A 425 -7.30 -3.66 32.88
CA ALA A 425 -7.62 -3.48 34.31
C ALA A 425 -9.00 -2.84 34.55
N GLY A 426 -9.81 -2.63 33.51
CA GLY A 426 -11.13 -2.01 33.63
C GLY A 426 -11.11 -0.49 33.76
N VAL A 427 -9.98 0.17 33.54
CA VAL A 427 -9.86 1.64 33.64
C VAL A 427 -10.18 2.29 32.29
N ARG A 428 -11.02 3.32 32.30
CA ARG A 428 -11.37 4.13 31.11
C ARG A 428 -10.27 5.14 30.81
N GLN A 429 -9.89 5.26 29.54
CA GLN A 429 -8.86 6.19 29.05
C GLN A 429 -9.31 6.85 27.75
N ASN A 430 -8.73 8.01 27.45
CA ASN A 430 -8.99 8.78 26.22
C ASN A 430 -10.47 9.12 25.99
N CYS A 431 -11.30 9.16 27.05
CA CYS A 431 -12.71 9.52 26.97
C CYS A 431 -12.88 11.03 27.12
N ALA A 432 -13.81 11.64 26.38
CA ALA A 432 -14.13 13.07 26.52
C ALA A 432 -14.91 13.39 27.81
N SER A 433 -15.71 12.42 28.28
CA SER A 433 -16.47 12.52 29.53
C SER A 433 -16.58 11.15 30.21
N ALA A 434 -17.03 11.15 31.46
CA ALA A 434 -17.27 9.90 32.19
C ALA A 434 -18.34 9.00 31.53
N ASP A 435 -19.33 9.60 30.88
CA ASP A 435 -20.46 8.91 30.26
C ASP A 435 -20.24 8.53 28.80
N GLU A 436 -19.10 8.94 28.20
CA GLU A 436 -18.85 8.62 26.80
C GLU A 436 -18.79 7.11 26.58
N PRO A 437 -19.50 6.54 25.56
CA PRO A 437 -19.42 5.11 25.28
C PRO A 437 -18.02 4.68 24.95
N VAL A 438 -17.54 3.59 25.57
CA VAL A 438 -16.25 2.97 25.25
C VAL A 438 -16.32 2.41 23.83
N ALA A 439 -15.45 2.87 22.94
CA ALA A 439 -15.39 2.39 21.56
C ALA A 439 -14.43 1.20 21.40
N PHE A 440 -13.37 1.16 22.20
CA PHE A 440 -12.32 0.16 22.06
C PHE A 440 -11.94 -0.42 23.41
N ILE A 441 -11.64 -1.73 23.43
CA ILE A 441 -11.20 -2.45 24.62
C ILE A 441 -9.76 -2.89 24.36
N GLN A 442 -8.85 -2.58 25.26
CA GLN A 442 -7.45 -2.99 25.15
C GLN A 442 -7.35 -4.50 25.07
N GLN A 443 -6.65 -4.98 24.06
CA GLN A 443 -6.41 -6.40 23.84
C GLN A 443 -5.44 -6.93 24.89
N PRO A 444 -5.78 -7.98 25.64
CA PRO A 444 -4.84 -8.64 26.51
C PRO A 444 -3.62 -9.17 25.75
N PRO A 445 -2.42 -9.12 26.32
CA PRO A 445 -1.25 -9.73 25.71
C PRO A 445 -1.48 -11.23 25.38
N TYR A 446 -0.87 -11.68 24.29
CA TYR A 446 -0.94 -13.08 23.84
C TYR A 446 -2.36 -13.58 23.50
N THR A 447 -3.25 -12.69 23.07
CA THR A 447 -4.56 -13.05 22.55
C THR A 447 -4.63 -12.74 21.05
N LEU A 448 -5.56 -13.36 20.33
CA LEU A 448 -5.75 -13.12 18.91
C LEU A 448 -6.50 -11.80 18.69
N ARG A 449 -6.10 -11.06 17.68
CA ARG A 449 -6.80 -9.86 17.21
C ARG A 449 -8.13 -10.26 16.58
N THR A 450 -9.21 -9.57 16.95
CA THR A 450 -10.56 -9.72 16.36
C THR A 450 -11.02 -8.46 15.63
N LEU A 451 -10.45 -7.30 15.98
CA LEU A 451 -10.73 -6.05 15.27
C LEU A 451 -10.10 -6.10 13.87
N GLY A 452 -10.92 -5.88 12.85
CA GLY A 452 -10.49 -5.89 11.45
C GLY A 452 -9.33 -4.93 11.16
N LEU A 453 -8.76 -5.01 9.96
CA LEU A 453 -7.59 -4.20 9.59
C LEU A 453 -7.91 -2.71 9.43
N ARG A 454 -9.17 -2.37 9.10
CA ARG A 454 -9.60 -0.98 8.86
C ARG A 454 -10.99 -0.73 9.44
N ILE A 455 -11.26 0.54 9.74
CA ILE A 455 -12.56 1.01 10.24
C ILE A 455 -13.29 1.71 9.09
N ALA A 456 -14.37 1.10 8.59
CA ALA A 456 -15.14 1.63 7.48
C ALA A 456 -15.92 2.91 7.82
N SER A 457 -16.33 3.07 9.08
CA SER A 457 -17.14 4.20 9.55
C SER A 457 -16.36 5.48 9.80
N ILE A 458 -15.04 5.41 9.88
CA ILE A 458 -14.17 6.60 10.05
C ILE A 458 -13.36 6.81 8.78
N ARG A 459 -13.46 8.02 8.23
CA ARG A 459 -12.73 8.41 7.01
C ARG A 459 -12.02 9.73 7.26
N ASP A 460 -10.87 9.93 6.64
CA ASP A 460 -10.13 11.19 6.71
C ASP A 460 -10.91 12.36 6.07
N GLN A 461 -10.36 13.55 6.20
CA GLN A 461 -10.95 14.76 5.59
C GLN A 461 -10.51 14.87 4.13
N ARG A 462 -11.46 15.12 3.25
CA ARG A 462 -11.25 15.45 1.84
C ARG A 462 -12.14 16.62 1.44
N PRO A 463 -11.71 17.86 1.72
CA PRO A 463 -12.53 19.02 1.41
C PRO A 463 -12.71 19.20 -0.10
N LEU A 464 -13.77 19.90 -0.47
CA LEU A 464 -14.00 20.32 -1.85
C LEU A 464 -12.85 21.23 -2.30
N ASN A 465 -12.18 20.87 -3.38
CA ASN A 465 -11.21 21.73 -4.05
C ASN A 465 -11.84 22.37 -5.28
N VAL A 466 -11.66 23.68 -5.44
CA VAL A 466 -12.14 24.44 -6.58
C VAL A 466 -11.02 25.30 -7.11
N ASP A 467 -10.67 25.07 -8.38
CA ASP A 467 -9.78 25.94 -9.14
C ASP A 467 -10.60 26.74 -10.15
N PHE A 468 -10.30 28.00 -10.26
CA PHE A 468 -11.05 28.92 -11.12
C PHE A 468 -10.13 29.82 -11.89
N SER A 469 -10.49 30.11 -13.14
CA SER A 469 -9.77 31.07 -13.96
C SER A 469 -10.70 31.98 -14.74
N LEU A 470 -10.30 33.23 -14.86
CA LEU A 470 -10.96 34.28 -15.61
C LEU A 470 -10.00 34.79 -16.66
N PHE A 471 -10.43 34.75 -17.91
CA PHE A 471 -9.65 35.20 -19.07
C PHE A 471 -10.38 36.31 -19.81
N LYS A 472 -9.61 37.25 -20.33
CA LYS A 472 -10.10 38.25 -21.23
C LYS A 472 -9.11 38.49 -22.36
N ALA A 473 -9.58 38.48 -23.58
CA ALA A 473 -8.80 38.88 -24.74
C ALA A 473 -9.33 40.24 -25.29
N VAL A 474 -8.45 41.21 -25.37
CA VAL A 474 -8.73 42.53 -25.92
C VAL A 474 -7.95 42.67 -27.25
N PRO A 475 -8.60 42.75 -28.41
CA PRO A 475 -7.91 43.05 -29.65
C PRO A 475 -7.39 44.49 -29.61
N VAL A 476 -6.08 44.68 -29.78
CA VAL A 476 -5.41 45.99 -29.85
C VAL A 476 -5.30 46.42 -31.30
N SER A 477 -4.99 45.50 -32.22
CA SER A 477 -5.01 45.68 -33.65
C SER A 477 -5.41 44.37 -34.37
N GLU A 478 -5.44 44.35 -35.67
CA GLU A 478 -5.75 43.13 -36.44
C GLU A 478 -4.79 41.98 -36.17
N ARG A 479 -3.54 42.27 -35.81
CA ARG A 479 -2.47 41.28 -35.54
C ARG A 479 -2.11 41.15 -34.06
N VAL A 480 -2.52 42.11 -33.22
CA VAL A 480 -2.10 42.21 -31.82
C VAL A 480 -3.29 42.11 -30.89
N ARG A 481 -3.24 41.23 -29.94
CA ARG A 481 -4.23 41.11 -28.84
C ARG A 481 -3.56 41.06 -27.48
N LEU A 482 -4.18 41.67 -26.53
CA LEU A 482 -3.80 41.61 -25.12
C LEU A 482 -4.65 40.57 -24.39
N GLU A 483 -4.04 39.60 -23.78
CA GLU A 483 -4.71 38.57 -22.95
C GLU A 483 -4.44 38.87 -21.48
N LEU A 484 -5.51 39.08 -20.71
CA LEU A 484 -5.51 39.19 -19.28
C LEU A 484 -5.95 37.82 -18.70
N ARG A 485 -5.27 37.34 -17.67
CA ARG A 485 -5.61 36.10 -16.98
C ARG A 485 -5.56 36.35 -15.47
N ALA A 486 -6.58 35.89 -14.78
CA ALA A 486 -6.61 35.77 -13.34
C ALA A 486 -6.96 34.32 -13.00
N GLU A 487 -6.09 33.63 -12.29
CA GLU A 487 -6.24 32.23 -11.95
C GLU A 487 -6.13 32.07 -10.44
N SER A 488 -7.01 31.30 -9.86
CA SER A 488 -6.99 30.96 -8.44
C SER A 488 -7.06 29.46 -8.26
N PHE A 489 -6.01 28.90 -7.71
CA PHE A 489 -5.95 27.50 -7.25
C PHE A 489 -6.44 27.45 -5.80
N ASN A 490 -7.19 26.41 -5.45
CA ASN A 490 -7.87 26.29 -4.17
C ASN A 490 -8.64 27.57 -3.82
N LEU A 491 -9.55 28.00 -4.71
CA LEU A 491 -10.34 29.24 -4.60
C LEU A 491 -11.03 29.37 -3.24
N LEU A 492 -11.54 28.27 -2.69
CA LEU A 492 -12.24 28.23 -1.41
C LEU A 492 -11.30 28.31 -0.22
N ASN A 493 -9.98 28.24 -0.45
CA ASN A 493 -8.96 28.15 0.59
C ASN A 493 -9.25 27.02 1.61
N SER A 494 -9.67 25.87 1.10
CA SER A 494 -10.04 24.72 1.92
C SER A 494 -8.79 23.95 2.32
N PRO A 495 -8.39 23.95 3.60
CA PRO A 495 -7.22 23.22 4.05
C PRO A 495 -7.50 21.72 4.09
N TRP A 496 -6.53 20.95 3.70
CA TRP A 496 -6.56 19.49 3.78
C TRP A 496 -5.44 19.04 4.72
N PHE A 497 -5.80 18.35 5.79
CA PHE A 497 -4.87 17.85 6.79
C PHE A 497 -4.64 16.35 6.64
N GLY A 498 -3.59 15.84 7.30
CA GLY A 498 -3.29 14.42 7.36
C GLY A 498 -4.40 13.61 8.04
N SER A 499 -4.32 12.30 7.90
CA SER A 499 -5.26 11.39 8.55
C SER A 499 -5.12 11.45 10.07
N PRO A 500 -6.21 11.31 10.84
CA PRO A 500 -6.15 11.26 12.30
C PRO A 500 -5.39 10.03 12.79
N SER A 501 -4.64 10.19 13.88
CA SER A 501 -3.90 9.09 14.50
C SER A 501 -4.85 8.07 15.12
N THR A 502 -4.65 6.78 14.79
CA THR A 502 -5.37 5.66 15.39
C THR A 502 -4.56 4.95 16.49
N ALA A 503 -3.42 5.49 16.89
CA ALA A 503 -2.59 4.97 17.98
C ALA A 503 -3.18 5.36 19.34
N LEU A 504 -4.10 4.54 19.86
CA LEU A 504 -4.88 4.83 21.07
C LEU A 504 -4.06 4.80 22.37
N ASN A 505 -2.86 4.24 22.33
CA ASN A 505 -1.93 4.16 23.47
C ASN A 505 -0.97 5.36 23.55
N THR A 506 -1.22 6.42 22.79
CA THR A 506 -0.38 7.62 22.75
C THR A 506 -1.19 8.88 23.05
N ALA A 507 -0.52 9.96 23.42
CA ALA A 507 -1.14 11.27 23.61
C ALA A 507 -1.77 11.85 22.32
N ASN A 508 -1.43 11.26 21.16
CA ASN A 508 -1.91 11.69 19.86
C ASN A 508 -3.18 10.94 19.39
N ALA A 509 -3.82 10.17 20.27
CA ALA A 509 -5.03 9.41 19.94
C ALA A 509 -6.13 10.32 19.37
N GLY A 510 -6.57 10.06 18.13
CA GLY A 510 -7.61 10.85 17.45
C GLY A 510 -7.17 12.23 16.96
N LEU A 511 -5.91 12.62 17.17
CA LEU A 511 -5.35 13.89 16.74
C LEU A 511 -5.13 13.88 15.22
N VAL A 512 -5.62 14.90 14.55
CA VAL A 512 -5.29 15.21 13.15
C VAL A 512 -4.01 16.04 13.14
N THR A 513 -3.01 15.61 12.37
CA THR A 513 -1.77 16.39 12.24
C THR A 513 -2.04 17.78 11.71
N ALA A 514 -1.48 18.79 12.36
CA ALA A 514 -1.68 20.20 11.99
C ALA A 514 -1.02 20.59 10.66
N SER A 515 -0.21 19.73 10.08
CA SER A 515 0.43 19.99 8.78
C SER A 515 -0.60 19.87 7.65
N GLN A 516 -0.81 20.99 6.97
CA GLN A 516 -1.61 21.03 5.75
C GLN A 516 -0.89 20.25 4.64
N THR A 517 -1.62 19.40 3.93
CA THR A 517 -1.09 18.50 2.89
C THR A 517 -1.34 19.01 1.47
N ASN A 518 -2.25 19.95 1.30
CA ASN A 518 -2.50 20.64 0.02
C ASN A 518 -1.98 22.08 0.09
N ASP A 519 -1.75 22.67 -1.08
CA ASP A 519 -1.36 24.06 -1.18
C ASP A 519 -2.49 25.00 -0.70
N PRO A 520 -2.18 26.11 -0.02
CA PRO A 520 -3.14 27.16 0.27
C PRO A 520 -3.62 27.80 -1.03
N ARG A 521 -4.63 28.66 -0.92
CA ARG A 521 -5.09 29.41 -2.09
C ARG A 521 -3.93 30.21 -2.72
N ASN A 522 -3.68 29.95 -3.99
CA ASN A 522 -2.69 30.64 -4.79
C ASN A 522 -3.41 31.42 -5.91
N VAL A 523 -3.13 32.71 -6.02
CA VAL A 523 -3.69 33.57 -7.05
C VAL A 523 -2.59 34.06 -7.97
N GLN A 524 -2.79 33.86 -9.28
CA GLN A 524 -1.87 34.28 -10.31
C GLN A 524 -2.55 35.30 -11.24
N LEU A 525 -1.86 36.37 -11.55
CA LEU A 525 -2.27 37.35 -12.56
C LEU A 525 -1.24 37.34 -13.67
N ALA A 526 -1.70 37.25 -14.90
CA ALA A 526 -0.84 37.26 -16.06
C ALA A 526 -1.37 38.21 -17.15
N LEU A 527 -0.43 38.88 -17.79
CA LEU A 527 -0.66 39.72 -18.95
C LEU A 527 0.18 39.17 -20.11
N ARG A 528 -0.46 38.85 -21.23
CA ARG A 528 0.20 38.32 -22.41
C ARG A 528 -0.14 39.15 -23.63
N LEU A 529 0.87 39.60 -24.35
CA LEU A 529 0.72 40.20 -25.67
C LEU A 529 0.93 39.10 -26.70
N VAL A 530 -0.03 38.98 -27.62
CA VAL A 530 0.02 38.01 -28.72
C VAL A 530 0.01 38.82 -30.02
N PHE A 531 1.02 38.61 -30.85
CA PHE A 531 1.24 39.27 -32.12
C PHE A 531 1.56 38.27 -33.25
#